data_5f223070a7f856ffafd6a74a88d484a5
#
_entry.id   5f223070a7f856ffafd6a74a88d484a5
#
_cell.length_a   1.000
_cell.length_b   1.000
_cell.length_c   1.000
_cell.angle_alpha   90.00
_cell.angle_beta   90.00
_cell.angle_gamma   90.00
#
_symmetry.space_group_name_H-M   'P 1'
#
loop_
_entity.id
_entity.type
_entity.pdbx_description
1 polymer ?
#
loop_
_entity_poly.entity_id
_entity_poly.type
_entity_poly.pdbx_seq_one_letter_code
_entity_poly.pdbx_strand_id
1 'polypeptide(L)'
;SYVLTNPTDADQTVTLVYPFAGSFYELYPVTLTADGTELETAIYPGVGGNQSVESWEEYAAIIKGGDLTAAHQEAPTLDTPVTVYSFTDFVLLESDAIAPTLAVTYPWSEVAPAVLTYGFDGSGIDEEAGWAQRHFSLPGSNSPHAEDPRLLIVVGDPLEEYTIQGYQDRGCTPGEELAGVSAHVTQYQSTLGNVLDSLCQAPDTLDQKYGKPMGVLALPRAVFFDTLCKSFGTSIPSNMTMLEMVFEWCNIQERIFYGEATLTIPAGERVTVEASFIKEGSYDFVCAHTENRGIYGYDL
;
A
#
# COMPACT_ATOMS: atom_id res chain seq x y z
N SER A 1 9.32 25.62 -17.49
CA SER A 1 10.38 26.39 -16.84
C SER A 1 9.84 27.67 -16.25
N TYR A 2 10.45 28.17 -15.19
CA TYR A 2 10.06 29.37 -14.45
C TYR A 2 11.32 30.23 -14.21
N VAL A 3 11.16 31.54 -14.24
CA VAL A 3 12.22 32.47 -13.87
C VAL A 3 11.91 33.07 -12.50
N LEU A 4 12.73 32.75 -11.53
CA LEU A 4 12.69 33.33 -10.20
C LEU A 4 13.61 34.53 -10.14
N THR A 5 13.15 35.60 -9.53
CA THR A 5 13.94 36.84 -9.36
C THR A 5 14.01 37.19 -7.89
N ASN A 6 15.20 37.43 -7.37
CA ASN A 6 15.40 37.96 -6.04
C ASN A 6 15.55 39.50 -6.13
N PRO A 7 14.54 40.28 -5.82
CA PRO A 7 14.60 41.75 -5.92
C PRO A 7 15.24 42.41 -4.71
N THR A 8 15.72 41.63 -3.74
CA THR A 8 16.30 42.16 -2.49
C THR A 8 17.82 42.33 -2.61
N ASP A 9 18.40 42.99 -1.63
CA ASP A 9 19.83 43.20 -1.51
C ASP A 9 20.57 42.11 -0.70
N ALA A 10 19.86 41.03 -0.37
CA ALA A 10 20.41 39.89 0.33
C ALA A 10 20.02 38.56 -0.40
N ASP A 11 20.85 37.55 -0.28
CA ASP A 11 20.57 36.23 -0.80
C ASP A 11 19.28 35.66 -0.20
N GLN A 12 18.47 35.02 -1.02
CA GLN A 12 17.22 34.42 -0.60
C GLN A 12 17.24 32.91 -0.84
N THR A 13 16.96 32.12 0.19
CA THR A 13 16.79 30.70 0.07
C THR A 13 15.31 30.37 -0.06
N VAL A 14 14.94 29.63 -1.08
CA VAL A 14 13.57 29.23 -1.39
C VAL A 14 13.47 27.70 -1.48
N THR A 15 12.36 27.17 -1.04
CA THR A 15 12.02 25.76 -1.23
C THR A 15 11.14 25.65 -2.47
N LEU A 16 11.56 24.81 -3.39
CA LEU A 16 10.83 24.46 -4.60
C LEU A 16 10.11 23.15 -4.34
N VAL A 17 8.82 23.10 -4.65
CA VAL A 17 8.04 21.86 -4.57
C VAL A 17 7.32 21.66 -5.88
N TYR A 18 7.53 20.50 -6.48
CA TYR A 18 6.93 20.13 -7.77
C TYR A 18 6.08 18.88 -7.62
N PRO A 19 4.75 18.95 -7.83
CA PRO A 19 3.88 17.76 -7.82
C PRO A 19 3.95 17.01 -9.14
N PHE A 20 3.99 15.67 -9.08
CA PHE A 20 3.95 14.80 -10.24
C PHE A 20 3.23 13.50 -9.93
N ALA A 21 2.55 12.92 -10.93
CA ALA A 21 1.81 11.68 -10.78
C ALA A 21 2.72 10.45 -10.97
N GLY A 22 2.43 9.39 -10.24
CA GLY A 22 3.10 8.11 -10.35
C GLY A 22 2.54 7.08 -9.39
N SER A 23 3.13 5.90 -9.37
CA SER A 23 2.87 4.86 -8.38
C SER A 23 4.20 4.36 -7.81
N PHE A 24 4.17 3.62 -6.70
CA PHE A 24 5.41 2.99 -6.22
C PHE A 24 5.94 1.94 -7.20
N TYR A 25 5.06 1.39 -8.02
CA TYR A 25 5.43 0.42 -9.05
C TYR A 25 6.09 1.09 -10.27
N GLU A 26 5.62 2.27 -10.65
CA GLU A 26 6.07 3.04 -11.80
C GLU A 26 6.30 4.48 -11.39
N LEU A 27 7.44 4.74 -10.77
CA LEU A 27 7.83 6.06 -10.33
C LEU A 27 9.05 6.54 -11.10
N TYR A 28 8.84 7.53 -11.95
CA TYR A 28 9.89 8.23 -12.66
C TYR A 28 10.19 9.53 -11.92
N PRO A 29 11.43 9.73 -11.47
CA PRO A 29 11.78 10.91 -10.69
C PRO A 29 11.63 12.19 -11.52
N VAL A 30 11.14 13.23 -10.86
CA VAL A 30 11.27 14.58 -11.36
C VAL A 30 12.71 15.04 -11.18
N THR A 31 13.30 15.60 -12.22
CA THR A 31 14.59 16.31 -12.15
C THR A 31 14.31 17.79 -12.09
N LEU A 32 14.79 18.44 -11.04
CA LEU A 32 14.75 19.90 -10.90
C LEU A 32 16.13 20.46 -11.21
N THR A 33 16.18 21.50 -12.04
CA THR A 33 17.44 22.19 -12.37
C THR A 33 17.31 23.67 -12.10
N ALA A 34 18.45 24.30 -11.76
CA ALA A 34 18.60 25.75 -11.65
C ALA A 34 19.72 26.19 -12.62
N ASP A 35 19.38 27.01 -13.59
CA ASP A 35 20.29 27.43 -14.68
C ASP A 35 21.05 26.25 -15.32
N GLY A 36 20.31 25.13 -15.51
CA GLY A 36 20.84 23.90 -16.09
C GLY A 36 21.64 23.00 -15.13
N THR A 37 21.81 23.41 -13.88
CA THR A 37 22.44 22.59 -12.84
C THR A 37 21.39 21.81 -12.07
N GLU A 38 21.55 20.50 -11.96
CA GLU A 38 20.64 19.65 -11.22
C GLU A 38 20.66 19.94 -9.71
N LEU A 39 19.48 20.02 -9.12
CA LEU A 39 19.28 20.22 -7.68
C LEU A 39 19.08 18.87 -7.00
N GLU A 40 19.64 18.71 -5.80
CA GLU A 40 19.31 17.59 -4.95
C GLU A 40 17.82 17.65 -4.57
N THR A 41 17.07 16.61 -4.97
CA THR A 41 15.62 16.58 -4.86
C THR A 41 15.20 15.45 -3.94
N ALA A 42 14.51 15.80 -2.84
CA ALA A 42 13.83 14.83 -1.99
C ALA A 42 12.43 14.54 -2.55
N ILE A 43 12.00 13.28 -2.47
CA ILE A 43 10.70 12.86 -2.98
C ILE A 43 9.81 12.41 -1.82
N TYR A 44 8.60 12.95 -1.79
CA TYR A 44 7.59 12.64 -0.80
C TYR A 44 6.37 12.02 -1.47
N PRO A 45 5.90 10.85 -1.03
CA PRO A 45 4.67 10.27 -1.52
C PRO A 45 3.48 10.99 -0.87
N GLY A 46 2.65 11.60 -1.67
CA GLY A 46 1.38 12.16 -1.23
C GLY A 46 0.30 11.11 -1.03
N VAL A 47 -0.92 11.56 -0.81
CA VAL A 47 -2.07 10.69 -0.64
C VAL A 47 -2.37 9.94 -1.95
N GLY A 48 -2.68 8.66 -1.85
CA GLY A 48 -3.08 7.80 -2.98
C GLY A 48 -4.58 7.57 -3.03
N GLY A 49 -5.06 7.04 -4.15
CA GLY A 49 -6.44 6.63 -4.35
C GLY A 49 -7.35 7.70 -4.95
N ASN A 50 -8.66 7.50 -4.75
CA ASN A 50 -9.70 8.39 -5.28
C ASN A 50 -9.70 9.81 -4.67
N GLN A 51 -8.72 10.13 -3.86
CA GLN A 51 -8.49 11.48 -3.34
C GLN A 51 -7.53 12.21 -4.28
N SER A 52 -7.95 12.37 -5.52
CA SER A 52 -7.25 13.24 -6.45
C SER A 52 -7.33 14.68 -5.95
N VAL A 53 -6.18 15.34 -5.90
CA VAL A 53 -6.16 16.78 -5.78
C VAL A 53 -6.70 17.33 -7.11
N GLU A 54 -7.89 17.91 -7.08
CA GLU A 54 -8.61 18.29 -8.30
C GLU A 54 -8.31 19.71 -8.74
N SER A 55 -7.74 20.51 -7.87
CA SER A 55 -7.49 21.93 -8.13
C SER A 55 -6.08 22.39 -7.77
N TRP A 56 -5.63 23.42 -8.44
CA TRP A 56 -4.35 24.07 -8.13
C TRP A 56 -4.34 24.69 -6.71
N GLU A 57 -5.49 25.16 -6.25
CA GLU A 57 -5.66 25.71 -4.91
C GLU A 57 -5.39 24.67 -3.83
N GLU A 58 -5.82 23.42 -4.04
CA GLU A 58 -5.57 22.29 -3.11
C GLU A 58 -4.09 21.94 -3.09
N TYR A 59 -3.42 21.85 -4.24
CA TYR A 59 -1.96 21.68 -4.27
C TYR A 59 -1.23 22.79 -3.52
N ALA A 60 -1.63 24.03 -3.75
CA ALA A 60 -1.02 25.16 -3.08
C ALA A 60 -1.24 25.12 -1.56
N ALA A 61 -2.39 24.63 -1.10
CA ALA A 61 -2.68 24.46 0.32
C ALA A 61 -1.79 23.40 0.96
N ILE A 62 -1.63 22.23 0.31
CA ILE A 62 -0.75 21.16 0.77
C ILE A 62 0.70 21.64 0.84
N ILE A 63 1.19 22.30 -0.19
CA ILE A 63 2.56 22.82 -0.25
C ILE A 63 2.80 23.85 0.85
N LYS A 64 1.86 24.77 1.05
CA LYS A 64 1.95 25.80 2.11
C LYS A 64 1.85 25.21 3.51
N GLY A 65 1.11 24.13 3.67
CA GLY A 65 1.00 23.41 4.94
C GLY A 65 2.29 22.71 5.36
N GLY A 66 3.19 22.43 4.41
CA GLY A 66 4.48 21.79 4.68
C GLY A 66 4.38 20.29 4.99
N ASP A 67 3.19 19.72 4.92
CA ASP A 67 2.97 18.28 5.12
C ASP A 67 2.65 17.61 3.77
N LEU A 68 3.70 17.29 3.04
CA LEU A 68 3.61 16.71 1.71
C LEU A 68 3.15 15.25 1.70
N THR A 69 3.07 14.62 2.86
CA THR A 69 2.63 13.24 3.03
C THR A 69 1.32 13.11 3.79
N ALA A 70 0.62 14.22 4.03
CA ALA A 70 -0.59 14.26 4.84
C ALA A 70 -1.65 13.26 4.35
N ALA A 71 -2.19 12.50 5.28
CA ALA A 71 -3.40 11.73 5.03
C ALA A 71 -4.61 12.58 5.42
N HIS A 72 -5.66 12.56 4.60
CA HIS A 72 -6.89 13.31 4.89
C HIS A 72 -7.76 12.69 5.99
N GLN A 73 -7.41 11.50 6.47
CA GLN A 73 -8.12 10.78 7.53
C GLN A 73 -7.16 10.29 8.60
N GLU A 74 -7.65 10.13 9.82
CA GLU A 74 -6.93 9.39 10.84
C GLU A 74 -6.76 7.95 10.37
N ALA A 75 -5.52 7.53 10.22
CA ALA A 75 -5.15 6.20 9.78
C ALA A 75 -4.33 5.52 10.89
N PRO A 76 -4.34 4.18 10.97
CA PRO A 76 -3.43 3.49 11.86
C PRO A 76 -1.99 3.88 11.53
N THR A 77 -1.16 3.94 12.55
CA THR A 77 0.29 4.21 12.43
C THR A 77 1.07 2.91 12.57
N LEU A 78 2.38 2.96 12.29
CA LEU A 78 3.27 1.81 12.51
C LEU A 78 3.28 1.33 13.96
N ASP A 79 3.03 2.23 14.91
CA ASP A 79 2.98 1.91 16.35
C ASP A 79 1.60 1.42 16.83
N THR A 80 0.62 1.32 15.92
CA THR A 80 -0.72 0.86 16.27
C THR A 80 -0.65 -0.57 16.84
N PRO A 81 -1.17 -0.81 18.07
CA PRO A 81 -1.17 -2.13 18.67
C PRO A 81 -2.04 -3.11 17.89
N VAL A 82 -1.55 -4.33 17.74
CA VAL A 82 -2.28 -5.42 17.10
C VAL A 82 -2.13 -6.71 17.89
N THR A 83 -3.17 -7.55 17.83
CA THR A 83 -3.13 -8.93 18.30
C THR A 83 -3.00 -9.86 17.11
N VAL A 84 -1.97 -10.70 17.10
CA VAL A 84 -1.67 -11.63 16.01
C VAL A 84 -2.01 -13.04 16.43
N TYR A 85 -2.77 -13.75 15.60
CA TYR A 85 -3.00 -15.19 15.66
C TYR A 85 -2.24 -15.84 14.50
N SER A 86 -1.22 -16.61 14.84
CA SER A 86 -0.39 -17.33 13.86
C SER A 86 -0.79 -18.80 13.84
N PHE A 87 -1.11 -19.30 12.66
CA PHE A 87 -1.52 -20.68 12.43
C PHE A 87 -0.38 -21.46 11.83
N THR A 88 0.02 -22.54 12.51
CA THR A 88 1.12 -23.44 12.11
C THR A 88 0.74 -24.90 12.37
N ASP A 89 1.64 -25.82 12.03
CA ASP A 89 1.52 -27.26 12.33
C ASP A 89 0.14 -27.82 11.90
N PHE A 90 -0.19 -27.61 10.65
CA PHE A 90 -1.47 -28.05 10.07
C PHE A 90 -1.58 -29.58 10.11
N VAL A 91 -2.69 -30.06 10.64
CA VAL A 91 -3.01 -31.48 10.65
C VAL A 91 -4.22 -31.73 9.75
N LEU A 92 -4.07 -32.66 8.86
CA LEU A 92 -5.14 -33.20 8.02
C LEU A 92 -5.14 -34.71 8.15
N LEU A 93 -6.24 -35.26 8.62
CA LEU A 93 -6.43 -36.71 8.53
C LEU A 93 -6.64 -37.13 7.09
N GLU A 94 -6.35 -38.40 6.78
CA GLU A 94 -6.61 -38.94 5.44
C GLU A 94 -8.05 -38.61 5.02
N SER A 95 -8.15 -37.94 3.88
CA SER A 95 -9.41 -37.44 3.34
C SER A 95 -9.34 -37.46 1.81
N ASP A 96 -10.47 -37.74 1.17
CA ASP A 96 -10.64 -37.61 -0.28
C ASP A 96 -10.95 -36.15 -0.70
N ALA A 97 -10.91 -35.21 0.22
CA ALA A 97 -11.17 -33.81 -0.07
C ALA A 97 -10.12 -33.25 -1.03
N ILE A 98 -10.57 -32.56 -2.08
CA ILE A 98 -9.71 -32.02 -3.13
C ILE A 98 -8.96 -30.76 -2.65
N ALA A 99 -9.62 -29.95 -1.84
CA ALA A 99 -9.07 -28.69 -1.34
C ALA A 99 -9.46 -28.49 0.14
N PRO A 100 -8.94 -29.33 1.05
CA PRO A 100 -9.27 -29.20 2.47
C PRO A 100 -8.94 -27.80 2.96
N THR A 101 -9.88 -27.20 3.64
CA THR A 101 -9.88 -25.78 4.03
C THR A 101 -10.05 -25.66 5.52
N LEU A 102 -9.31 -24.77 6.14
CA LEU A 102 -9.47 -24.41 7.54
C LEU A 102 -10.10 -23.01 7.63
N ALA A 103 -11.18 -22.91 8.37
CA ALA A 103 -11.91 -21.67 8.59
C ALA A 103 -11.81 -21.23 10.05
N VAL A 104 -11.67 -19.94 10.26
CA VAL A 104 -11.70 -19.26 11.55
C VAL A 104 -12.94 -18.39 11.57
N THR A 105 -13.86 -18.66 12.48
CA THR A 105 -15.11 -17.91 12.64
C THR A 105 -15.11 -17.16 13.97
N TYR A 106 -15.50 -15.89 13.95
CA TYR A 106 -15.55 -15.02 15.12
C TYR A 106 -16.76 -14.08 15.06
N PRO A 107 -17.20 -13.52 16.20
CA PRO A 107 -18.30 -12.57 16.22
C PRO A 107 -18.02 -11.34 15.35
N TRP A 108 -19.04 -10.90 14.64
CA TRP A 108 -18.98 -9.71 13.82
C TRP A 108 -20.01 -8.67 14.25
N SER A 109 -19.63 -7.39 14.17
CA SER A 109 -20.53 -6.25 14.30
C SER A 109 -19.95 -5.07 13.50
N GLU A 110 -20.77 -4.08 13.21
CA GLU A 110 -20.35 -2.85 12.51
C GLU A 110 -19.24 -2.08 13.25
N VAL A 111 -19.14 -2.27 14.57
CA VAL A 111 -18.12 -1.65 15.42
C VAL A 111 -16.98 -2.60 15.78
N ALA A 112 -16.96 -3.78 15.17
CA ALA A 112 -15.90 -4.75 15.41
C ALA A 112 -14.52 -4.19 14.99
N PRO A 113 -13.44 -4.62 15.65
CA PRO A 113 -12.11 -4.21 15.28
C PRO A 113 -11.79 -4.65 13.85
N ALA A 114 -10.94 -3.89 13.17
CA ALA A 114 -10.45 -4.27 11.86
C ALA A 114 -9.62 -5.55 11.96
N VAL A 115 -9.94 -6.53 11.12
CA VAL A 115 -9.22 -7.81 11.03
C VAL A 115 -8.53 -7.89 9.69
N LEU A 116 -7.19 -7.97 9.74
CA LEU A 116 -6.34 -8.14 8.59
C LEU A 116 -5.92 -9.61 8.51
N THR A 117 -5.71 -10.13 7.32
CA THR A 117 -5.21 -11.49 7.13
C THR A 117 -4.01 -11.53 6.22
N TYR A 118 -3.15 -12.53 6.41
CA TYR A 118 -2.08 -12.88 5.51
C TYR A 118 -2.05 -14.40 5.30
N GLY A 119 -1.97 -14.83 4.05
CA GLY A 119 -2.03 -16.24 3.67
C GLY A 119 -3.43 -16.86 3.75
N PHE A 120 -4.46 -16.04 3.85
CA PHE A 120 -5.85 -16.47 3.74
C PHE A 120 -6.35 -16.24 2.31
N ASP A 121 -7.21 -17.11 1.82
CA ASP A 121 -7.68 -17.09 0.44
C ASP A 121 -9.19 -16.87 0.30
N GLY A 122 -9.87 -16.64 1.42
CA GLY A 122 -11.29 -16.32 1.38
C GLY A 122 -11.88 -15.81 2.69
N SER A 123 -13.10 -15.31 2.59
CA SER A 123 -13.83 -14.71 3.70
C SER A 123 -15.33 -14.76 3.48
N GLY A 124 -16.09 -14.76 4.57
CA GLY A 124 -17.54 -14.63 4.59
C GLY A 124 -17.98 -13.76 5.77
N ILE A 125 -19.12 -13.10 5.62
CA ILE A 125 -19.82 -12.42 6.70
C ILE A 125 -21.28 -12.82 6.61
N ASP A 126 -21.87 -13.08 7.76
CA ASP A 126 -23.32 -13.18 7.95
C ASP A 126 -23.71 -12.13 8.99
N GLU A 127 -24.21 -11.01 8.50
CA GLU A 127 -24.60 -9.87 9.32
C GLU A 127 -25.83 -10.20 10.18
N GLU A 128 -26.75 -11.03 9.67
CA GLU A 128 -27.96 -11.43 10.37
C GLU A 128 -27.62 -12.39 11.51
N ALA A 129 -26.73 -13.33 11.28
CA ALA A 129 -26.26 -14.27 12.29
C ALA A 129 -25.13 -13.70 13.17
N GLY A 130 -24.56 -12.54 12.82
CA GLY A 130 -23.56 -11.82 13.63
C GLY A 130 -22.20 -12.50 13.68
N TRP A 131 -21.74 -13.10 12.59
CA TRP A 131 -20.42 -13.70 12.51
C TRP A 131 -19.65 -13.32 11.24
N ALA A 132 -18.33 -13.36 11.35
CA ALA A 132 -17.41 -13.29 10.24
C ALA A 132 -16.53 -14.54 10.20
N GLN A 133 -16.16 -14.96 9.00
CA GLN A 133 -15.31 -16.10 8.76
C GLN A 133 -14.13 -15.74 7.85
N ARG A 134 -12.98 -16.30 8.17
CA ARG A 134 -11.78 -16.27 7.33
C ARG A 134 -11.33 -17.69 7.08
N HIS A 135 -10.94 -18.00 5.87
CA HIS A 135 -10.51 -19.35 5.56
C HIS A 135 -9.31 -19.37 4.62
N PHE A 136 -8.59 -20.47 4.66
CA PHE A 136 -7.49 -20.76 3.75
C PHE A 136 -7.44 -22.25 3.45
N SER A 137 -7.04 -22.57 2.23
CA SER A 137 -6.79 -23.95 1.83
C SER A 137 -5.53 -24.47 2.48
N LEU A 138 -5.58 -25.69 3.00
CA LEU A 138 -4.41 -26.33 3.57
C LEU A 138 -3.42 -26.63 2.44
N PRO A 139 -2.16 -26.23 2.59
CA PRO A 139 -1.15 -26.53 1.58
C PRO A 139 -0.89 -28.03 1.55
N GLY A 140 -0.77 -28.58 0.35
CA GLY A 140 -0.27 -29.95 0.21
C GLY A 140 1.17 -30.04 0.74
N SER A 141 1.55 -31.20 1.27
CA SER A 141 2.87 -31.42 1.88
C SER A 141 4.06 -31.11 0.96
N ASN A 142 3.85 -31.05 -0.34
CA ASN A 142 4.88 -30.72 -1.34
C ASN A 142 4.70 -29.30 -1.92
N SER A 143 3.82 -28.51 -1.36
CA SER A 143 3.63 -27.13 -1.81
C SER A 143 4.83 -26.25 -1.40
N PRO A 144 5.35 -25.43 -2.31
CA PRO A 144 6.37 -24.44 -1.95
C PRO A 144 5.87 -23.42 -0.92
N HIS A 145 4.55 -23.33 -0.72
CA HIS A 145 3.87 -22.43 0.22
C HIS A 145 3.44 -23.14 1.51
N ALA A 146 3.92 -24.36 1.75
CA ALA A 146 3.52 -25.12 2.95
C ALA A 146 3.95 -24.42 4.25
N GLU A 147 5.09 -23.72 4.21
CA GLU A 147 5.67 -23.02 5.35
C GLU A 147 5.33 -21.53 5.40
N ASP A 148 4.59 -21.02 4.41
CA ASP A 148 4.21 -19.60 4.41
C ASP A 148 3.33 -19.30 5.63
N PRO A 149 3.54 -18.17 6.30
CA PRO A 149 2.75 -17.83 7.48
C PRO A 149 1.27 -17.64 7.13
N ARG A 150 0.41 -18.04 8.05
CA ARG A 150 -1.02 -17.78 8.03
C ARG A 150 -1.35 -16.97 9.26
N LEU A 151 -1.62 -15.69 9.07
CA LEU A 151 -1.83 -14.74 10.15
C LEU A 151 -3.22 -14.12 10.08
N LEU A 152 -3.90 -14.10 11.22
CA LEU A 152 -5.07 -13.26 11.44
C LEU A 152 -4.65 -12.18 12.43
N ILE A 153 -4.79 -10.92 12.07
CA ILE A 153 -4.25 -9.78 12.78
C ILE A 153 -5.41 -8.85 13.13
N VAL A 154 -5.64 -8.69 14.41
CA VAL A 154 -6.71 -7.84 14.95
C VAL A 154 -6.10 -6.51 15.37
N VAL A 155 -6.61 -5.41 14.82
CA VAL A 155 -6.19 -4.07 15.22
C VAL A 155 -6.83 -3.74 16.57
N GLY A 156 -6.00 -3.63 17.61
CA GLY A 156 -6.43 -3.42 18.99
C GLY A 156 -6.47 -4.69 19.82
N ASP A 157 -7.53 -4.82 20.62
CA ASP A 157 -7.70 -5.91 21.57
C ASP A 157 -7.93 -7.27 20.88
N PRO A 158 -7.60 -8.40 21.54
CA PRO A 158 -7.82 -9.72 20.98
C PRO A 158 -9.31 -10.00 20.75
N LEU A 159 -9.59 -10.96 19.87
CA LEU A 159 -10.94 -11.50 19.71
C LEU A 159 -11.41 -12.10 21.05
N GLU A 160 -12.62 -11.79 21.48
CA GLU A 160 -13.20 -12.34 22.70
C GLU A 160 -13.40 -13.85 22.58
N GLU A 161 -13.84 -14.31 21.41
CA GLU A 161 -14.02 -15.72 21.09
C GLU A 161 -13.79 -15.98 19.61
N TYR A 162 -13.40 -17.19 19.27
CA TYR A 162 -13.32 -17.68 17.89
C TYR A 162 -13.38 -19.20 17.86
N THR A 163 -13.76 -19.74 16.71
CA THR A 163 -13.77 -21.19 16.46
C THR A 163 -12.94 -21.52 15.23
N ILE A 164 -12.36 -22.71 15.19
CA ILE A 164 -11.62 -23.24 14.06
C ILE A 164 -12.31 -24.49 13.57
N GLN A 165 -12.63 -24.55 12.27
CA GLN A 165 -13.33 -25.67 11.67
C GLN A 165 -12.71 -26.02 10.32
N GLY A 166 -12.53 -27.32 10.09
CA GLY A 166 -12.14 -27.85 8.77
C GLY A 166 -13.35 -28.06 7.87
N TYR A 167 -13.14 -27.88 6.57
CA TYR A 167 -14.13 -28.10 5.52
C TYR A 167 -13.52 -28.83 4.33
N GLN A 168 -14.36 -29.46 3.49
CA GLN A 168 -13.93 -30.22 2.32
C GLN A 168 -13.36 -29.30 1.22
N ASP A 169 -13.84 -28.06 1.16
CA ASP A 169 -13.41 -27.06 0.18
C ASP A 169 -13.59 -25.63 0.67
N ARG A 170 -13.24 -24.67 -0.19
CA ARG A 170 -13.31 -23.22 0.08
C ARG A 170 -14.74 -22.67 0.25
N GLY A 171 -15.76 -23.44 -0.11
CA GLY A 171 -17.14 -23.03 0.09
C GLY A 171 -17.52 -22.96 1.56
N CYS A 172 -16.81 -23.67 2.42
CA CYS A 172 -17.05 -23.76 3.86
C CYS A 172 -18.54 -23.99 4.17
N THR A 173 -19.16 -24.86 3.35
CA THR A 173 -20.61 -25.11 3.40
C THR A 173 -20.99 -25.87 4.68
N PRO A 174 -22.00 -25.40 5.44
CA PRO A 174 -22.54 -26.15 6.57
C PRO A 174 -22.98 -27.56 6.18
N GLY A 175 -22.52 -28.56 6.93
CA GLY A 175 -22.75 -29.97 6.66
C GLY A 175 -21.62 -30.64 5.86
N GLU A 176 -20.63 -29.88 5.40
CA GLU A 176 -19.43 -30.36 4.72
C GLU A 176 -18.17 -30.21 5.59
N GLU A 177 -18.37 -30.23 6.90
CA GLU A 177 -17.27 -30.14 7.86
C GLU A 177 -16.37 -31.36 7.75
N LEU A 178 -15.07 -31.12 7.81
CA LEU A 178 -14.03 -32.14 7.75
C LEU A 178 -13.41 -32.35 9.13
N ALA A 179 -13.71 -33.48 9.72
CA ALA A 179 -13.16 -33.84 11.03
C ALA A 179 -11.65 -34.09 10.95
N GLY A 180 -10.92 -33.69 12.00
CA GLY A 180 -9.48 -33.96 12.09
C GLY A 180 -8.59 -32.97 11.37
N VAL A 181 -9.15 -31.89 10.85
CA VAL A 181 -8.41 -30.73 10.41
C VAL A 181 -8.15 -29.82 11.61
N SER A 182 -6.92 -29.46 11.84
CA SER A 182 -6.53 -28.55 12.93
C SER A 182 -5.24 -27.81 12.59
N ALA A 183 -4.98 -26.77 13.38
CA ALA A 183 -3.73 -26.03 13.37
C ALA A 183 -3.31 -25.72 14.81
N HIS A 184 -2.02 -25.57 15.02
CA HIS A 184 -1.52 -24.92 16.22
C HIS A 184 -1.69 -23.42 16.09
N VAL A 185 -2.28 -22.77 17.10
CA VAL A 185 -2.47 -21.31 17.10
C VAL A 185 -1.64 -20.68 18.19
N THR A 186 -0.77 -19.78 17.80
CA THR A 186 -0.02 -18.93 18.72
C THR A 186 -0.57 -17.52 18.68
N GLN A 187 -0.98 -17.00 19.83
CA GLN A 187 -1.45 -15.62 19.99
C GLN A 187 -0.39 -14.77 20.65
N TYR A 188 -0.11 -13.59 20.10
CA TYR A 188 0.83 -12.63 20.68
C TYR A 188 0.47 -11.19 20.34
N GLN A 189 0.97 -10.25 21.15
CA GLN A 189 0.83 -8.81 20.91
C GLN A 189 2.02 -8.29 20.10
N SER A 190 1.73 -7.34 19.19
CA SER A 190 2.74 -6.68 18.35
C SER A 190 2.30 -5.28 18.02
N THR A 191 3.03 -4.63 17.11
CA THR A 191 2.60 -3.40 16.43
C THR A 191 2.38 -3.69 14.95
N LEU A 192 1.54 -2.88 14.31
CA LEU A 192 1.28 -3.01 12.88
C LEU A 192 2.58 -2.94 12.07
N GLY A 193 3.48 -2.01 12.41
CA GLY A 193 4.77 -1.86 11.75
C GLY A 193 5.64 -3.11 11.84
N ASN A 194 5.73 -3.74 13.02
CA ASN A 194 6.49 -4.98 13.18
C ASN A 194 5.93 -6.13 12.36
N VAL A 195 4.60 -6.24 12.28
CA VAL A 195 3.95 -7.26 11.46
C VAL A 195 4.21 -7.01 9.98
N LEU A 196 4.01 -5.79 9.51
CA LEU A 196 4.29 -5.43 8.12
C LEU A 196 5.75 -5.66 7.75
N ASP A 197 6.67 -5.32 8.65
CA ASP A 197 8.10 -5.54 8.45
C ASP A 197 8.46 -7.03 8.28
N SER A 198 7.83 -7.88 9.08
CA SER A 198 8.04 -9.33 8.99
C SER A 198 7.47 -9.96 7.72
N LEU A 199 6.35 -9.44 7.21
CA LEU A 199 5.64 -10.01 6.07
C LEU A 199 6.14 -9.49 4.73
N CYS A 200 6.36 -8.18 4.63
CA CYS A 200 6.72 -7.59 3.36
C CYS A 200 8.10 -8.00 2.88
N GLN A 201 9.01 -8.41 3.77
CA GLN A 201 10.44 -8.57 3.45
C GLN A 201 10.89 -7.46 2.48
N ALA A 202 10.29 -6.28 2.66
CA ALA A 202 10.48 -5.18 1.74
C ALA A 202 11.96 -4.86 1.68
N PRO A 203 12.52 -4.76 0.49
CA PRO A 203 13.91 -4.35 0.34
C PRO A 203 14.08 -2.95 0.94
N ASP A 204 15.31 -2.56 1.24
CA ASP A 204 15.60 -1.24 1.80
C ASP A 204 15.16 -0.11 0.86
N THR A 205 15.06 -0.42 -0.42
CA THR A 205 14.54 0.49 -1.46
C THR A 205 13.60 -0.26 -2.41
N LEU A 206 12.69 0.46 -3.07
CA LEU A 206 11.79 -0.13 -4.07
C LEU A 206 12.53 -0.65 -5.31
N ASP A 207 13.65 -0.04 -5.67
CA ASP A 207 14.51 -0.50 -6.76
C ASP A 207 14.96 -1.95 -6.59
N GLN A 208 15.33 -2.31 -5.37
CA GLN A 208 15.78 -3.66 -5.06
C GLN A 208 14.64 -4.68 -5.21
N LYS A 209 13.42 -4.27 -4.90
CA LYS A 209 12.26 -5.16 -4.99
C LYS A 209 11.89 -5.52 -6.43
N TYR A 210 11.94 -4.56 -7.33
CA TYR A 210 11.43 -4.75 -8.68
C TYR A 210 12.53 -4.99 -9.72
N GLY A 211 13.79 -4.88 -9.33
CA GLY A 211 14.94 -5.13 -10.21
C GLY A 211 14.95 -4.26 -11.47
N LYS A 212 14.23 -3.16 -11.47
CA LYS A 212 14.10 -2.25 -12.61
C LYS A 212 15.23 -1.22 -12.56
N PRO A 213 16.13 -1.22 -13.52
CA PRO A 213 17.25 -0.28 -13.53
C PRO A 213 16.88 1.13 -14.00
N MET A 214 15.63 1.42 -14.31
CA MET A 214 15.25 2.68 -14.92
C MET A 214 14.08 3.34 -14.22
N GLY A 215 14.34 4.50 -13.66
CA GLY A 215 13.33 5.49 -13.30
C GLY A 215 12.58 5.27 -12.00
N VAL A 216 12.81 4.18 -11.28
CA VAL A 216 12.18 3.95 -9.99
C VAL A 216 12.99 4.66 -8.92
N LEU A 217 12.37 5.55 -8.18
CA LEU A 217 12.99 6.21 -7.05
C LEU A 217 13.25 5.23 -5.92
N ALA A 218 14.46 5.25 -5.40
CA ALA A 218 14.84 4.54 -4.19
C ALA A 218 14.25 5.25 -2.97
N LEU A 219 12.99 4.98 -2.67
CA LEU A 219 12.37 5.48 -1.44
C LEU A 219 12.81 4.64 -0.25
N PRO A 220 13.14 5.27 0.89
CA PRO A 220 13.42 4.56 2.12
C PRO A 220 12.22 3.66 2.52
N ARG A 221 12.53 2.44 2.97
CA ARG A 221 11.54 1.47 3.43
C ARG A 221 10.55 2.05 4.46
N ALA A 222 11.05 2.88 5.38
CA ALA A 222 10.21 3.55 6.37
C ALA A 222 9.14 4.44 5.74
N VAL A 223 9.47 5.14 4.65
CA VAL A 223 8.52 5.98 3.91
C VAL A 223 7.45 5.14 3.24
N PHE A 224 7.82 3.99 2.67
CA PHE A 224 6.87 3.04 2.09
C PHE A 224 5.90 2.51 3.16
N PHE A 225 6.39 2.08 4.30
CA PHE A 225 5.55 1.56 5.38
C PHE A 225 4.65 2.63 6.00
N ASP A 226 5.15 3.84 6.20
CA ASP A 226 4.32 4.95 6.67
C ASP A 226 3.19 5.25 5.67
N THR A 227 3.50 5.25 4.39
CA THR A 227 2.51 5.45 3.32
C THR A 227 1.50 4.31 3.26
N LEU A 228 1.96 3.07 3.44
CA LEU A 228 1.09 1.90 3.51
C LEU A 228 0.11 2.02 4.69
N CYS A 229 0.58 2.38 5.88
CA CYS A 229 -0.28 2.60 7.04
C CYS A 229 -1.30 3.72 6.83
N LYS A 230 -0.91 4.81 6.20
CA LYS A 230 -1.83 5.91 5.84
C LYS A 230 -2.87 5.46 4.81
N SER A 231 -2.52 4.56 3.91
CA SER A 231 -3.45 3.96 2.94
C SER A 231 -4.50 3.08 3.60
N PHE A 232 -4.21 2.45 4.74
CA PHE A 232 -5.21 1.67 5.47
C PHE A 232 -6.44 2.49 5.87
N GLY A 233 -6.28 3.72 6.34
CA GLY A 233 -7.40 4.58 6.72
C GLY A 233 -8.32 4.98 5.57
N THR A 234 -7.85 4.89 4.33
CA THR A 234 -8.61 5.28 3.13
C THR A 234 -9.20 4.09 2.36
N SER A 235 -8.63 2.90 2.53
CA SER A 235 -8.89 1.75 1.65
C SER A 235 -9.46 0.52 2.37
N ILE A 236 -9.52 0.53 3.70
CA ILE A 236 -10.09 -0.60 4.43
C ILE A 236 -11.57 -0.32 4.70
N PRO A 237 -12.48 -0.89 3.93
CA PRO A 237 -13.84 -1.05 4.41
C PRO A 237 -13.74 -2.01 5.61
N SER A 238 -14.05 -1.48 6.77
CA SER A 238 -14.33 -2.20 8.01
C SER A 238 -14.30 -3.72 7.89
N ASN A 239 -13.41 -4.46 8.36
CA ASN A 239 -13.49 -5.87 8.71
C ASN A 239 -12.85 -6.91 7.79
N MET A 240 -12.49 -6.62 6.53
CA MET A 240 -12.08 -7.70 5.63
C MET A 240 -10.93 -7.30 4.72
N THR A 241 -9.69 -7.39 5.22
CA THR A 241 -8.56 -7.00 4.39
C THR A 241 -7.47 -8.05 4.36
N MET A 242 -7.19 -8.55 3.17
CA MET A 242 -6.03 -9.39 2.89
C MET A 242 -4.82 -8.48 2.66
N LEU A 243 -3.79 -8.65 3.45
CA LEU A 243 -2.60 -7.79 3.39
C LEU A 243 -1.90 -7.86 2.05
N GLU A 244 -1.92 -9.02 1.39
CA GLU A 244 -1.35 -9.19 0.05
C GLU A 244 -1.99 -8.21 -0.95
N MET A 245 -3.31 -8.07 -0.90
CA MET A 245 -4.04 -7.13 -1.76
C MET A 245 -3.71 -5.68 -1.41
N VAL A 246 -3.57 -5.37 -0.12
CA VAL A 246 -3.20 -4.02 0.31
C VAL A 246 -1.80 -3.67 -0.17
N PHE A 247 -0.86 -4.62 -0.08
CA PHE A 247 0.49 -4.41 -0.58
C PHE A 247 0.51 -4.17 -2.09
N GLU A 248 -0.23 -4.98 -2.83
CA GLU A 248 -0.36 -4.80 -4.27
C GLU A 248 -0.99 -3.44 -4.60
N TRP A 249 -2.10 -3.12 -3.97
CA TRP A 249 -2.78 -1.84 -4.17
C TRP A 249 -1.91 -0.64 -3.83
N CYS A 250 -1.22 -0.67 -2.69
CA CYS A 250 -0.33 0.41 -2.31
C CYS A 250 0.75 0.65 -3.38
N ASN A 251 1.24 -0.42 -4.00
CA ASN A 251 2.28 -0.35 -5.01
C ASN A 251 1.79 0.19 -6.35
N ILE A 252 0.62 -0.23 -6.81
CA ILE A 252 0.10 0.12 -8.14
C ILE A 252 -0.78 1.36 -8.16
N GLN A 253 -1.28 1.78 -7.00
CA GLN A 253 -2.18 2.92 -6.90
C GLN A 253 -1.51 4.21 -7.33
N GLU A 254 -2.11 4.89 -8.31
CA GLU A 254 -1.66 6.21 -8.73
C GLU A 254 -1.83 7.23 -7.59
N ARG A 255 -0.81 8.06 -7.39
CA ARG A 255 -0.78 9.13 -6.39
C ARG A 255 0.03 10.32 -6.87
N ILE A 256 -0.09 11.41 -6.17
CA ILE A 256 0.76 12.57 -6.39
C ILE A 256 1.99 12.45 -5.50
N PHE A 257 3.15 12.51 -6.12
CA PHE A 257 4.42 12.69 -5.44
C PHE A 257 4.85 14.15 -5.48
N TYR A 258 5.65 14.56 -4.52
CA TYR A 258 6.19 15.90 -4.45
C TYR A 258 7.71 15.83 -4.46
N GLY A 259 8.32 16.44 -5.48
CA GLY A 259 9.78 16.67 -5.52
C GLY A 259 10.11 17.99 -4.83
N GLU A 260 10.92 17.95 -3.77
CA GLU A 260 11.34 19.13 -3.01
C GLU A 260 12.82 19.37 -3.21
N ALA A 261 13.20 20.61 -3.53
CA ALA A 261 14.58 21.04 -3.60
C ALA A 261 14.73 22.43 -2.96
N THR A 262 15.92 22.71 -2.46
CA THR A 262 16.27 24.01 -1.92
C THR A 262 17.19 24.75 -2.87
N LEU A 263 16.90 26.03 -3.13
CA LEU A 263 17.65 26.89 -4.01
C LEU A 263 17.97 28.22 -3.32
N THR A 264 19.22 28.65 -3.39
CA THR A 264 19.62 30.01 -2.99
C THR A 264 19.77 30.90 -4.21
N ILE A 265 19.03 32.01 -4.23
CA ILE A 265 19.08 33.01 -5.30
C ILE A 265 19.86 34.23 -4.76
N PRO A 266 21.00 34.58 -5.36
CA PRO A 266 21.79 35.73 -4.92
C PRO A 266 21.01 37.05 -5.00
N ALA A 267 21.46 38.01 -4.25
CA ALA A 267 20.87 39.37 -4.21
C ALA A 267 20.80 40.01 -5.61
N GLY A 268 19.61 40.41 -6.03
CA GLY A 268 19.37 41.06 -7.32
C GLY A 268 19.40 40.14 -8.54
N GLU A 269 19.67 38.87 -8.35
CA GLU A 269 19.86 37.91 -9.45
C GLU A 269 18.54 37.23 -9.88
N ARG A 270 18.64 36.55 -11.03
CA ARG A 270 17.57 35.69 -11.60
C ARG A 270 18.12 34.31 -11.80
N VAL A 271 17.26 33.33 -11.55
CA VAL A 271 17.56 31.91 -11.79
C VAL A 271 16.42 31.30 -12.59
N THR A 272 16.77 30.55 -13.63
CA THR A 272 15.79 29.75 -14.39
C THR A 272 15.68 28.39 -13.75
N VAL A 273 14.48 28.04 -13.29
CA VAL A 273 14.17 26.73 -12.71
C VAL A 273 13.40 25.92 -13.77
N GLU A 274 13.85 24.71 -13.99
CA GLU A 274 13.17 23.76 -14.87
C GLU A 274 12.84 22.48 -14.11
N ALA A 275 11.64 21.96 -14.34
CA ALA A 275 11.23 20.65 -13.89
C ALA A 275 11.04 19.77 -15.12
N SER A 276 11.67 18.61 -15.12
CA SER A 276 11.48 17.59 -16.15
C SER A 276 11.20 16.25 -15.52
N PHE A 277 10.33 15.47 -16.13
CA PHE A 277 10.02 14.12 -15.72
C PHE A 277 9.71 13.26 -16.92
N ILE A 278 9.94 11.97 -16.78
CA ILE A 278 9.58 10.97 -17.78
C ILE A 278 8.18 10.48 -17.47
N LYS A 279 7.32 10.45 -18.46
CA LYS A 279 6.03 9.79 -18.39
C LYS A 279 5.98 8.71 -19.45
N GLU A 280 5.60 7.50 -19.06
CA GLU A 280 5.35 6.46 -20.06
C GLU A 280 4.18 6.88 -20.95
N GLY A 281 4.33 6.60 -22.24
CA GLY A 281 3.25 6.78 -23.19
C GLY A 281 2.11 5.82 -22.88
N SER A 282 0.88 6.30 -22.95
CA SER A 282 -0.29 5.44 -22.81
C SER A 282 -0.86 5.12 -24.19
N TYR A 283 -1.32 3.89 -24.35
CA TYR A 283 -2.03 3.45 -25.55
C TYR A 283 -3.50 3.25 -25.19
N ASP A 284 -4.35 4.13 -25.68
CA ASP A 284 -5.79 3.95 -25.61
C ASP A 284 -6.28 3.12 -26.80
N PHE A 285 -6.45 1.85 -26.57
CA PHE A 285 -6.86 0.91 -27.60
C PHE A 285 -8.23 1.26 -28.20
N VAL A 286 -9.15 1.73 -27.39
CA VAL A 286 -10.50 2.10 -27.87
C VAL A 286 -10.44 3.31 -28.79
N CYS A 287 -9.80 4.37 -28.35
CA CYS A 287 -9.62 5.56 -29.17
C CYS A 287 -8.77 5.28 -30.40
N ALA A 288 -7.68 4.57 -30.27
CA ALA A 288 -6.83 4.20 -31.41
C ALA A 288 -7.57 3.33 -32.42
N HIS A 289 -8.40 2.41 -31.94
CA HIS A 289 -9.16 1.53 -32.81
C HIS A 289 -10.31 2.25 -33.52
N THR A 290 -11.07 3.07 -32.81
CA THR A 290 -12.25 3.73 -33.36
C THR A 290 -11.91 4.97 -34.20
N GLU A 291 -10.90 5.70 -33.79
CA GLU A 291 -10.54 6.98 -34.38
C GLU A 291 -9.19 6.96 -35.08
N ASN A 292 -8.55 5.82 -35.12
CA ASN A 292 -7.26 5.62 -35.76
C ASN A 292 -6.17 6.59 -35.29
N ARG A 293 -6.12 6.83 -33.98
CA ARG A 293 -5.21 7.82 -33.40
C ARG A 293 -3.87 7.28 -32.97
N GLY A 294 -3.72 5.97 -32.87
CA GLY A 294 -2.48 5.37 -32.49
C GLY A 294 -2.12 5.58 -31.02
N ILE A 295 -0.88 5.81 -30.73
CA ILE A 295 -0.31 5.92 -29.39
C ILE A 295 -0.36 7.36 -28.90
N TYR A 296 -0.59 7.54 -27.59
CA TYR A 296 -0.71 8.84 -26.96
C TYR A 296 0.38 9.11 -25.93
N GLY A 297 0.58 10.35 -25.63
CA GLY A 297 1.49 10.84 -24.61
C GLY A 297 2.95 10.83 -25.00
N TYR A 298 3.18 10.68 -26.25
CA TYR A 298 4.50 10.53 -26.76
C TYR A 298 4.93 11.62 -27.69
N ASP A 299 4.01 12.33 -28.11
CA ASP A 299 4.21 13.40 -29.06
C ASP A 299 4.82 14.62 -28.47
N LEU A 300 5.24 14.42 -27.44
CA LEU A 300 5.65 15.55 -26.72
C LEU A 300 7.07 15.88 -26.99
#